data_d4ae409ed2c190adfd40451e8e4f906c
#
_entry.id   d4ae409ed2c190adfd40451e8e4f906c
#
_cell.length_a   1.000
_cell.length_b   1.000
_cell.length_c   1.000
_cell.angle_alpha   90.00
_cell.angle_beta   90.00
_cell.angle_gamma   90.00
#
_symmetry.space_group_name_H-M   'P 1'
#
loop_
_entity.id
_entity.type
_entity.pdbx_description
1 polymer ?
#
loop_
_entity_poly.entity_id
_entity_poly.type
_entity_poly.pdbx_seq_one_letter_code
_entity_poly.pdbx_strand_id
1 'polypeptide(L)'
;MSFVTTIKQQFEANENVAYGKKQSDYLKNNFPFYGIPTTKRREILKDALLLHKEEVSTNFRAICWELFQLPQREMHHAAIDIFLKEIKNKYQIEDIVLIEKLLLTNSWWDSVDTLAKYALGGYLKAFPEKTLEIIEKFSNADSMWLNRTAIIFQLGYKERTDFELLRSECEKHKHSTEFFIQKAIGWALREYGSVNPTAVLHYVNSTNLKPLSKKEAIRKII
;
A
#
# COMPACT_ATOMS: atom_id res chain seq x y z
N MET A 1 -24.30 18.94 -3.87
CA MET A 1 -23.42 18.45 -2.76
C MET A 1 -22.32 17.67 -3.42
N SER A 2 -21.02 17.84 -3.03
CA SER A 2 -19.92 17.11 -3.64
C SER A 2 -19.85 15.67 -3.12
N PHE A 3 -19.13 14.79 -3.84
CA PHE A 3 -18.87 13.43 -3.41
C PHE A 3 -18.23 13.39 -2.01
N VAL A 4 -17.20 14.22 -1.76
CA VAL A 4 -16.51 14.26 -0.46
C VAL A 4 -17.44 14.65 0.68
N THR A 5 -18.32 15.63 0.46
CA THR A 5 -19.33 16.03 1.46
C THR A 5 -20.30 14.88 1.73
N THR A 6 -20.77 14.20 0.68
CA THR A 6 -21.72 13.08 0.81
C THR A 6 -21.11 11.93 1.60
N ILE A 7 -19.89 11.47 1.25
CA ILE A 7 -19.28 10.33 1.93
C ILE A 7 -18.93 10.64 3.39
N LYS A 8 -18.52 11.89 3.68
CA LYS A 8 -18.26 12.35 5.03
C LYS A 8 -19.52 12.27 5.90
N GLN A 9 -20.64 12.85 5.44
CA GLN A 9 -21.91 12.80 6.17
C GLN A 9 -22.41 11.37 6.37
N GLN A 10 -22.25 10.50 5.37
CA GLN A 10 -22.66 9.11 5.49
C GLN A 10 -21.79 8.34 6.49
N PHE A 11 -20.50 8.61 6.57
CA PHE A 11 -19.62 7.98 7.56
C PHE A 11 -19.93 8.52 8.97
N GLU A 12 -20.13 9.82 9.14
CA GLU A 12 -20.56 10.42 10.42
C GLU A 12 -21.89 9.82 10.91
N ALA A 13 -22.87 9.65 10.02
CA ALA A 13 -24.17 9.03 10.35
C ALA A 13 -24.07 7.53 10.75
N ASN A 14 -22.98 6.86 10.41
CA ASN A 14 -22.73 5.45 10.74
C ASN A 14 -21.61 5.28 11.80
N GLU A 15 -21.31 6.33 12.56
CA GLU A 15 -20.27 6.30 13.57
C GLU A 15 -20.56 5.28 14.69
N ASN A 16 -19.51 4.56 15.10
CA ASN A 16 -19.53 3.68 16.26
C ASN A 16 -18.25 3.90 17.07
N VAL A 17 -18.35 4.74 18.09
CA VAL A 17 -17.23 5.16 18.94
C VAL A 17 -16.50 3.97 19.57
N ALA A 18 -17.24 2.96 20.07
CA ALA A 18 -16.64 1.79 20.72
C ALA A 18 -15.84 0.92 19.73
N TYR A 19 -16.32 0.78 18.49
CA TYR A 19 -15.60 0.05 17.46
C TYR A 19 -14.42 0.88 16.90
N GLY A 20 -14.60 2.19 16.76
CA GLY A 20 -13.54 3.11 16.35
C GLY A 20 -12.35 3.08 17.30
N LYS A 21 -12.62 3.01 18.62
CA LYS A 21 -11.55 2.84 19.61
C LYS A 21 -10.77 1.54 19.38
N LYS A 22 -11.42 0.42 19.14
CA LYS A 22 -10.74 -0.87 18.84
C LYS A 22 -9.88 -0.80 17.58
N GLN A 23 -10.37 -0.11 16.54
CA GLN A 23 -9.61 0.07 15.30
C GLN A 23 -8.40 0.98 15.52
N SER A 24 -8.55 2.07 16.28
CA SER A 24 -7.47 2.97 16.64
C SER A 24 -6.40 2.26 17.48
N ASP A 25 -6.79 1.50 18.51
CA ASP A 25 -5.87 0.71 19.34
C ASP A 25 -5.08 -0.31 18.48
N TYR A 26 -5.72 -0.95 17.50
CA TYR A 26 -5.06 -1.88 16.57
C TYR A 26 -3.99 -1.18 15.71
N LEU A 27 -4.23 0.05 15.29
CA LEU A 27 -3.25 0.88 14.57
C LEU A 27 -2.37 1.71 15.52
N LYS A 28 -2.27 1.32 16.80
CA LYS A 28 -1.40 1.98 17.81
C LYS A 28 -1.76 3.44 18.06
N ASN A 29 -3.03 3.78 17.97
CA ASN A 29 -3.59 5.12 18.14
C ASN A 29 -3.00 6.20 17.19
N ASN A 30 -2.53 5.77 16.02
CA ASN A 30 -2.01 6.71 15.02
C ASN A 30 -3.11 7.50 14.30
N PHE A 31 -4.36 7.01 14.29
CA PHE A 31 -5.46 7.62 13.55
C PHE A 31 -6.76 7.57 14.33
N PRO A 32 -7.60 8.62 14.23
CA PRO A 32 -9.00 8.53 14.60
C PRO A 32 -9.79 7.69 13.58
N PHE A 33 -10.88 7.11 14.04
CA PHE A 33 -11.81 6.32 13.25
C PHE A 33 -13.25 6.74 13.52
N TYR A 34 -14.10 6.68 12.51
CA TYR A 34 -15.56 6.67 12.70
C TYR A 34 -16.02 5.35 13.35
N GLY A 35 -15.28 4.28 13.20
CA GLY A 35 -15.64 2.97 13.72
C GLY A 35 -16.56 2.18 12.80
N ILE A 36 -16.38 2.30 11.49
CA ILE A 36 -17.19 1.62 10.50
C ILE A 36 -16.46 0.34 10.04
N PRO A 37 -17.10 -0.86 10.18
CA PRO A 37 -16.54 -2.10 9.65
C PRO A 37 -16.29 -2.01 8.14
N THR A 38 -15.24 -2.67 7.67
CA THR A 38 -14.79 -2.61 6.25
C THR A 38 -15.92 -2.94 5.27
N THR A 39 -16.74 -3.96 5.54
CA THR A 39 -17.87 -4.32 4.68
C THR A 39 -18.87 -3.17 4.57
N LYS A 40 -19.28 -2.60 5.72
CA LYS A 40 -20.23 -1.48 5.76
C LYS A 40 -19.66 -0.23 5.10
N ARG A 41 -18.38 0.08 5.36
CA ARG A 41 -17.66 1.19 4.70
C ARG A 41 -17.72 1.06 3.17
N ARG A 42 -17.48 -0.14 2.64
CA ARG A 42 -17.54 -0.40 1.19
C ARG A 42 -18.94 -0.35 0.61
N GLU A 43 -19.97 -0.75 1.36
CA GLU A 43 -21.37 -0.57 0.97
C GLU A 43 -21.70 0.91 0.81
N ILE A 44 -21.44 1.71 1.85
CA ILE A 44 -21.66 3.16 1.83
C ILE A 44 -20.90 3.81 0.68
N LEU A 45 -19.62 3.45 0.52
CA LEU A 45 -18.80 3.96 -0.58
C LEU A 45 -19.39 3.62 -1.95
N LYS A 46 -19.88 2.39 -2.14
CA LYS A 46 -20.52 1.97 -3.39
C LYS A 46 -21.74 2.82 -3.73
N ASP A 47 -22.61 3.10 -2.74
CA ASP A 47 -23.82 3.91 -2.94
C ASP A 47 -23.46 5.36 -3.28
N ALA A 48 -22.49 5.95 -2.56
CA ALA A 48 -21.99 7.29 -2.86
C ALA A 48 -21.35 7.38 -4.27
N LEU A 49 -20.61 6.35 -4.70
CA LEU A 49 -20.03 6.29 -6.04
C LEU A 49 -21.09 6.17 -7.15
N LEU A 50 -22.22 5.53 -6.90
CA LEU A 50 -23.33 5.48 -7.86
C LEU A 50 -23.99 6.85 -8.01
N LEU A 51 -24.19 7.55 -6.89
CA LEU A 51 -24.81 8.89 -6.87
C LEU A 51 -23.93 9.95 -7.56
N HIS A 52 -22.61 9.84 -7.43
CA HIS A 52 -21.63 10.82 -7.93
C HIS A 52 -20.76 10.28 -9.05
N LYS A 53 -21.26 9.36 -9.88
CA LYS A 53 -20.48 8.61 -10.85
C LYS A 53 -19.65 9.50 -11.79
N GLU A 54 -20.25 10.54 -12.36
CA GLU A 54 -19.56 11.44 -13.29
C GLU A 54 -18.48 12.28 -12.61
N GLU A 55 -18.81 12.87 -11.44
CA GLU A 55 -17.88 13.65 -10.63
C GLU A 55 -16.63 12.82 -10.30
N VAL A 56 -16.85 11.60 -9.79
CA VAL A 56 -15.74 10.74 -9.37
C VAL A 56 -14.92 10.26 -10.58
N SER A 57 -15.56 9.79 -11.65
CA SER A 57 -14.83 9.29 -12.83
C SER A 57 -13.95 10.34 -13.48
N THR A 58 -14.36 11.62 -13.42
CA THR A 58 -13.61 12.75 -13.97
C THR A 58 -12.51 13.24 -13.04
N ASN A 59 -12.80 13.31 -11.72
CA ASN A 59 -11.97 14.00 -10.75
C ASN A 59 -11.36 13.09 -9.66
N PHE A 60 -11.36 11.76 -9.85
CA PHE A 60 -10.96 10.81 -8.80
C PHE A 60 -9.57 11.10 -8.19
N ARG A 61 -8.61 11.60 -8.96
CA ARG A 61 -7.27 11.94 -8.46
C ARG A 61 -7.30 13.05 -7.40
N ALA A 62 -8.04 14.11 -7.68
CA ALA A 62 -8.23 15.23 -6.76
C ALA A 62 -9.06 14.78 -5.54
N ILE A 63 -10.14 14.04 -5.75
CA ILE A 63 -10.98 13.47 -4.69
C ILE A 63 -10.17 12.56 -3.77
N CYS A 64 -9.34 11.67 -4.31
CA CYS A 64 -8.47 10.82 -3.51
C CYS A 64 -7.51 11.63 -2.64
N TRP A 65 -6.92 12.67 -3.20
CA TRP A 65 -6.03 13.55 -2.43
C TRP A 65 -6.79 14.30 -1.33
N GLU A 66 -7.97 14.84 -1.61
CA GLU A 66 -8.81 15.53 -0.63
C GLU A 66 -9.21 14.60 0.54
N LEU A 67 -9.67 13.39 0.23
CA LEU A 67 -10.03 12.39 1.25
C LEU A 67 -8.81 11.98 2.10
N PHE A 68 -7.63 11.90 1.50
CA PHE A 68 -6.42 11.48 2.20
C PHE A 68 -5.90 12.52 3.19
N GLN A 69 -6.35 13.77 3.10
CA GLN A 69 -6.04 14.85 4.04
C GLN A 69 -7.01 14.91 5.23
N LEU A 70 -8.13 14.18 5.18
CA LEU A 70 -9.06 14.12 6.29
C LEU A 70 -8.49 13.26 7.43
N PRO A 71 -8.84 13.52 8.69
CA PRO A 71 -8.19 12.84 9.83
C PRO A 71 -8.59 11.37 9.97
N GLN A 72 -9.82 10.98 9.65
CA GLN A 72 -10.31 9.63 9.91
C GLN A 72 -9.76 8.59 8.94
N ARG A 73 -9.33 7.46 9.46
CA ARG A 73 -8.69 6.41 8.67
C ARG A 73 -9.58 5.81 7.60
N GLU A 74 -10.87 5.74 7.84
CA GLU A 74 -11.84 5.28 6.82
C GLU A 74 -11.83 6.15 5.56
N MET A 75 -11.53 7.45 5.67
CA MET A 75 -11.40 8.35 4.51
C MET A 75 -10.19 7.98 3.66
N HIS A 76 -9.04 7.66 4.30
CA HIS A 76 -7.85 7.19 3.59
C HIS A 76 -8.12 5.86 2.87
N HIS A 77 -8.80 4.92 3.52
CA HIS A 77 -9.18 3.65 2.88
C HIS A 77 -10.18 3.86 1.74
N ALA A 78 -11.14 4.78 1.87
CA ALA A 78 -12.07 5.12 0.80
C ALA A 78 -11.33 5.71 -0.40
N ALA A 79 -10.39 6.62 -0.17
CA ALA A 79 -9.53 7.18 -1.21
C ALA A 79 -8.77 6.09 -1.98
N ILE A 80 -8.15 5.14 -1.26
CA ILE A 80 -7.44 4.02 -1.88
C ILE A 80 -8.39 3.14 -2.71
N ASP A 81 -9.57 2.78 -2.17
CA ASP A 81 -10.56 1.98 -2.88
C ASP A 81 -11.03 2.69 -4.17
N ILE A 82 -11.25 4.02 -4.13
CA ILE A 82 -11.59 4.84 -5.30
C ILE A 82 -10.45 4.85 -6.32
N PHE A 83 -9.23 5.19 -5.85
CA PHE A 83 -8.05 5.26 -6.71
C PHE A 83 -7.86 3.96 -7.49
N LEU A 84 -7.83 2.84 -6.79
CA LEU A 84 -7.60 1.53 -7.41
C LEU A 84 -8.72 1.10 -8.35
N LYS A 85 -9.96 1.52 -8.08
CA LYS A 85 -11.09 1.26 -8.98
C LYS A 85 -11.01 2.09 -10.25
N GLU A 86 -10.78 3.39 -10.14
CA GLU A 86 -10.86 4.33 -11.26
C GLU A 86 -9.59 4.35 -12.13
N ILE A 87 -8.41 4.06 -11.53
CA ILE A 87 -7.13 4.09 -12.25
C ILE A 87 -6.94 2.91 -13.20
N LYS A 88 -7.70 1.83 -13.03
CA LYS A 88 -7.54 0.59 -13.78
C LYS A 88 -7.50 0.86 -15.28
N ASN A 89 -6.37 0.53 -15.94
CA ASN A 89 -6.10 0.77 -17.36
C ASN A 89 -6.09 2.27 -17.78
N LYS A 90 -5.96 3.20 -16.85
CA LYS A 90 -5.98 4.65 -17.10
C LYS A 90 -4.77 5.37 -16.46
N TYR A 91 -3.71 4.64 -16.15
CA TYR A 91 -2.49 5.26 -15.61
C TYR A 91 -1.93 6.29 -16.58
N GLN A 92 -1.54 7.45 -16.02
CA GLN A 92 -0.81 8.52 -16.68
C GLN A 92 0.60 8.60 -16.07
N ILE A 93 1.55 9.12 -16.84
CA ILE A 93 2.94 9.18 -16.38
C ILE A 93 3.08 10.03 -15.09
N GLU A 94 2.22 11.03 -14.93
CA GLU A 94 2.17 11.94 -13.80
C GLU A 94 1.59 11.32 -12.52
N ASP A 95 0.92 10.17 -12.61
CA ASP A 95 0.28 9.53 -11.45
C ASP A 95 1.28 9.12 -10.37
N ILE A 96 2.55 8.99 -10.72
CA ILE A 96 3.60 8.73 -9.72
C ILE A 96 3.68 9.83 -8.65
N VAL A 97 3.39 11.09 -9.02
CA VAL A 97 3.40 12.22 -8.08
C VAL A 97 2.30 12.06 -7.03
N LEU A 98 1.11 11.64 -7.45
CA LEU A 98 0.02 11.38 -6.52
C LEU A 98 0.29 10.13 -5.67
N ILE A 99 0.77 9.04 -6.29
CA ILE A 99 1.10 7.80 -5.58
C ILE A 99 2.14 8.08 -4.48
N GLU A 100 3.20 8.81 -4.78
CA GLU A 100 4.22 9.20 -3.80
C GLU A 100 3.63 10.07 -2.67
N LYS A 101 2.79 11.05 -2.99
CA LYS A 101 2.09 11.87 -2.00
C LYS A 101 1.22 11.02 -1.06
N LEU A 102 0.47 10.05 -1.59
CA LEU A 102 -0.36 9.15 -0.79
C LEU A 102 0.50 8.23 0.09
N LEU A 103 1.67 7.80 -0.39
CA LEU A 103 2.61 6.98 0.39
C LEU A 103 3.26 7.76 1.54
N LEU A 104 3.45 9.08 1.38
CA LEU A 104 4.11 9.94 2.37
C LEU A 104 3.14 10.64 3.33
N THR A 105 1.83 10.62 3.04
CA THR A 105 0.81 11.30 3.86
C THR A 105 0.04 10.27 4.68
N ASN A 106 -0.12 10.52 5.98
CA ASN A 106 -0.84 9.61 6.89
C ASN A 106 -0.36 8.15 6.77
N SER A 107 0.96 7.98 6.60
CA SER A 107 1.60 6.70 6.29
C SER A 107 1.51 5.72 7.46
N TRP A 108 1.01 4.53 7.19
CA TRP A 108 1.05 3.39 8.09
C TRP A 108 0.95 2.10 7.26
N TRP A 109 1.34 0.96 7.80
CA TRP A 109 1.45 -0.29 7.06
C TRP A 109 0.17 -0.69 6.29
N ASP A 110 -1.00 -0.44 6.85
CA ASP A 110 -2.30 -0.83 6.25
C ASP A 110 -2.64 -0.07 4.94
N SER A 111 -2.23 1.20 4.83
CA SER A 111 -2.36 1.97 3.58
C SER A 111 -1.17 1.78 2.65
N VAL A 112 0.05 1.85 3.20
CA VAL A 112 1.30 1.75 2.42
C VAL A 112 1.37 0.42 1.67
N ASP A 113 1.03 -0.70 2.31
CA ASP A 113 1.09 -2.03 1.68
C ASP A 113 0.13 -2.14 0.50
N THR A 114 -1.07 -1.57 0.64
CA THR A 114 -2.05 -1.55 -0.43
C THR A 114 -1.63 -0.64 -1.58
N LEU A 115 -1.13 0.55 -1.27
CA LEU A 115 -0.61 1.49 -2.28
C LEU A 115 0.62 0.93 -3.00
N ALA A 116 1.57 0.34 -2.27
CA ALA A 116 2.76 -0.27 -2.86
C ALA A 116 2.40 -1.38 -3.85
N LYS A 117 1.59 -2.35 -3.40
CA LYS A 117 1.23 -3.52 -4.19
C LYS A 117 0.37 -3.19 -5.40
N TYR A 118 -0.66 -2.36 -5.22
CA TYR A 118 -1.69 -2.18 -6.25
C TYR A 118 -1.56 -0.86 -7.00
N ALA A 119 -1.24 0.25 -6.32
CA ALA A 119 -1.10 1.53 -7.00
C ALA A 119 0.26 1.65 -7.69
N LEU A 120 1.37 1.57 -6.95
CA LEU A 120 2.71 1.61 -7.54
C LEU A 120 2.97 0.40 -8.41
N GLY A 121 2.66 -0.81 -7.92
CA GLY A 121 2.83 -2.02 -8.72
C GLY A 121 1.99 -2.03 -10.00
N GLY A 122 0.80 -1.43 -9.99
CA GLY A 122 -0.01 -1.21 -11.20
C GLY A 122 0.62 -0.20 -12.15
N TYR A 123 1.11 0.92 -11.62
CA TYR A 123 1.79 1.97 -12.35
C TYR A 123 3.05 1.43 -13.07
N LEU A 124 3.91 0.70 -12.35
CA LEU A 124 5.15 0.15 -12.90
C LEU A 124 4.91 -0.98 -13.92
N LYS A 125 3.73 -1.60 -13.92
CA LYS A 125 3.32 -2.49 -15.03
C LYS A 125 2.90 -1.71 -16.27
N ALA A 126 2.32 -0.52 -16.11
CA ALA A 126 1.94 0.35 -17.21
C ALA A 126 3.17 1.08 -17.81
N PHE A 127 4.16 1.41 -16.99
CA PHE A 127 5.39 2.12 -17.36
C PHE A 127 6.63 1.37 -16.84
N PRO A 128 6.96 0.20 -17.42
CA PRO A 128 8.06 -0.63 -16.93
C PRO A 128 9.42 0.04 -17.04
N GLU A 129 9.62 0.96 -17.99
CA GLU A 129 10.83 1.76 -18.18
C GLU A 129 11.12 2.71 -17.00
N LYS A 130 10.11 3.03 -16.19
CA LYS A 130 10.24 3.86 -14.99
C LYS A 130 10.63 3.08 -13.74
N THR A 131 10.68 1.76 -13.81
CA THR A 131 10.84 0.91 -12.60
C THR A 131 12.14 1.22 -11.88
N LEU A 132 13.28 1.19 -12.55
CA LEU A 132 14.58 1.37 -11.89
C LEU A 132 14.72 2.77 -11.30
N GLU A 133 14.36 3.81 -12.05
CA GLU A 133 14.40 5.21 -11.60
C GLU A 133 13.60 5.41 -10.30
N ILE A 134 12.36 4.93 -10.28
CA ILE A 134 11.45 5.14 -9.15
C ILE A 134 11.85 4.29 -7.95
N ILE A 135 12.20 3.03 -8.17
CA ILE A 135 12.59 2.14 -7.07
C ILE A 135 13.90 2.60 -6.44
N GLU A 136 14.87 3.04 -7.23
CA GLU A 136 16.09 3.63 -6.70
C GLU A 136 15.82 4.90 -5.88
N LYS A 137 14.98 5.81 -6.39
CA LYS A 137 14.53 7.00 -5.65
C LYS A 137 13.89 6.63 -4.31
N PHE A 138 12.95 5.67 -4.31
CA PHE A 138 12.22 5.27 -3.10
C PHE A 138 13.10 4.52 -2.11
N SER A 139 14.01 3.70 -2.61
CA SER A 139 14.95 2.93 -1.79
C SER A 139 15.97 3.83 -1.08
N ASN A 140 16.38 4.94 -1.70
CA ASN A 140 17.35 5.91 -1.16
C ASN A 140 16.70 7.05 -0.36
N ALA A 141 15.37 7.07 -0.22
CA ALA A 141 14.68 8.11 0.52
C ALA A 141 14.86 7.94 2.04
N ASP A 142 14.79 9.07 2.78
CA ASP A 142 14.79 9.05 4.25
C ASP A 142 13.53 8.40 4.85
N SER A 143 12.46 8.30 4.07
CA SER A 143 11.20 7.72 4.50
C SER A 143 11.25 6.19 4.53
N MET A 144 11.16 5.59 5.71
CA MET A 144 11.00 4.15 5.88
C MET A 144 9.84 3.59 5.05
N TRP A 145 8.77 4.35 4.84
CA TRP A 145 7.60 3.91 4.08
C TRP A 145 7.86 3.82 2.59
N LEU A 146 8.68 4.71 2.03
CA LEU A 146 9.16 4.60 0.64
C LEU A 146 10.12 3.42 0.49
N ASN A 147 11.06 3.25 1.45
CA ASN A 147 11.95 2.09 1.44
C ASN A 147 11.15 0.77 1.51
N ARG A 148 10.15 0.70 2.40
CA ARG A 148 9.24 -0.45 2.45
C ARG A 148 8.53 -0.68 1.12
N THR A 149 8.04 0.38 0.50
CA THR A 149 7.36 0.33 -0.79
C THR A 149 8.26 -0.22 -1.89
N ALA A 150 9.53 0.21 -1.96
CA ALA A 150 10.53 -0.30 -2.91
C ALA A 150 10.76 -1.82 -2.78
N ILE A 151 10.67 -2.36 -1.56
CA ILE A 151 10.82 -3.80 -1.33
C ILE A 151 9.57 -4.60 -1.74
N ILE A 152 8.35 -4.06 -1.48
CA ILE A 152 7.11 -4.85 -1.57
C ILE A 152 6.25 -4.57 -2.81
N PHE A 153 6.61 -3.64 -3.70
CA PHE A 153 5.77 -3.26 -4.84
C PHE A 153 5.44 -4.43 -5.79
N GLN A 154 6.32 -5.43 -5.87
CA GLN A 154 6.13 -6.62 -6.71
C GLN A 154 5.22 -7.69 -6.11
N LEU A 155 4.67 -7.48 -4.89
CA LEU A 155 3.73 -8.45 -4.30
C LEU A 155 2.56 -8.72 -5.25
N GLY A 156 2.31 -10.00 -5.56
CA GLY A 156 1.31 -10.43 -6.52
C GLY A 156 1.77 -10.47 -7.98
N TYR A 157 3.04 -10.20 -8.29
CA TYR A 157 3.58 -10.36 -9.64
C TYR A 157 3.80 -11.84 -9.99
N LYS A 158 3.96 -12.70 -8.99
CA LYS A 158 4.18 -14.15 -9.15
C LYS A 158 5.38 -14.44 -10.06
N GLU A 159 5.16 -15.17 -11.15
CA GLU A 159 6.19 -15.55 -12.14
C GLU A 159 6.82 -14.33 -12.85
N ARG A 160 6.14 -13.18 -12.82
CA ARG A 160 6.66 -11.93 -13.40
C ARG A 160 7.48 -11.09 -12.43
N THR A 161 7.73 -11.60 -11.22
CA THR A 161 8.60 -10.91 -10.25
C THR A 161 10.03 -10.88 -10.78
N ASP A 162 10.60 -9.69 -10.92
CA ASP A 162 12.04 -9.51 -11.12
C ASP A 162 12.74 -9.82 -9.79
N PHE A 163 13.28 -11.05 -9.71
CA PHE A 163 13.92 -11.51 -8.48
C PHE A 163 15.27 -10.85 -8.24
N GLU A 164 15.99 -10.46 -9.29
CA GLU A 164 17.27 -9.77 -9.14
C GLU A 164 17.04 -8.36 -8.56
N LEU A 165 16.04 -7.65 -9.02
CA LEU A 165 15.64 -6.37 -8.43
C LEU A 165 15.19 -6.54 -6.97
N LEU A 166 14.37 -7.56 -6.69
CA LEU A 166 13.95 -7.85 -5.30
C LEU A 166 15.17 -8.16 -4.40
N ARG A 167 16.11 -8.94 -4.86
CA ARG A 167 17.37 -9.23 -4.14
C ARG A 167 18.16 -7.96 -3.88
N SER A 168 18.33 -7.12 -4.90
CA SER A 168 19.05 -5.85 -4.79
C SER A 168 18.44 -4.97 -3.69
N GLU A 169 17.11 -4.85 -3.67
CA GLU A 169 16.44 -4.08 -2.63
C GLU A 169 16.57 -4.72 -1.24
N CYS A 170 16.49 -6.04 -1.16
CA CYS A 170 16.77 -6.76 0.10
C CYS A 170 18.20 -6.52 0.59
N GLU A 171 19.21 -6.54 -0.29
CA GLU A 171 20.61 -6.29 0.06
C GLU A 171 20.84 -4.86 0.59
N LYS A 172 20.25 -3.85 -0.04
CA LYS A 172 20.32 -2.45 0.41
C LYS A 172 19.78 -2.29 1.84
N HIS A 173 18.70 -2.98 2.16
CA HIS A 173 17.99 -2.81 3.42
C HIS A 173 18.22 -3.91 4.47
N LYS A 174 19.03 -4.93 4.19
CA LYS A 174 19.22 -6.12 5.08
C LYS A 174 19.71 -5.80 6.50
N HIS A 175 20.41 -4.69 6.68
CA HIS A 175 20.93 -4.26 7.97
C HIS A 175 19.97 -3.35 8.76
N SER A 176 18.85 -2.98 8.18
CA SER A 176 17.85 -2.11 8.83
C SER A 176 17.39 -2.69 10.17
N THR A 177 17.33 -1.82 11.18
CA THR A 177 16.77 -2.14 12.51
C THR A 177 15.26 -1.93 12.57
N GLU A 178 14.68 -1.29 11.55
CA GLU A 178 13.26 -1.00 11.46
C GLU A 178 12.42 -2.28 11.32
N PHE A 179 11.50 -2.48 12.26
CA PHE A 179 10.60 -3.65 12.26
C PHE A 179 9.87 -3.82 10.94
N PHE A 180 9.32 -2.73 10.39
CA PHE A 180 8.54 -2.77 9.16
C PHE A 180 9.38 -3.08 7.92
N ILE A 181 10.68 -2.71 7.89
CA ILE A 181 11.59 -3.07 6.83
C ILE A 181 11.96 -4.56 6.90
N GLN A 182 12.30 -5.05 8.10
CA GLN A 182 12.59 -6.48 8.28
C GLN A 182 11.40 -7.36 7.86
N LYS A 183 10.18 -6.94 8.21
CA LYS A 183 8.95 -7.64 7.80
C LYS A 183 8.72 -7.56 6.29
N ALA A 184 9.02 -6.42 5.64
CA ALA A 184 8.90 -6.25 4.20
C ALA A 184 9.79 -7.24 3.44
N ILE A 185 11.08 -7.30 3.80
CA ILE A 185 12.06 -8.24 3.22
C ILE A 185 11.54 -9.68 3.35
N GLY A 186 11.19 -10.08 4.57
CA GLY A 186 10.71 -11.43 4.81
C GLY A 186 9.42 -11.77 4.04
N TRP A 187 8.48 -10.82 3.96
CA TRP A 187 7.23 -11.03 3.24
C TRP A 187 7.43 -11.13 1.73
N ALA A 188 8.19 -10.20 1.13
CA ALA A 188 8.45 -10.21 -0.31
C ALA A 188 9.17 -11.50 -0.75
N LEU A 189 10.20 -11.93 -0.01
CA LEU A 189 10.88 -13.19 -0.26
C LEU A 189 9.96 -14.40 -0.08
N ARG A 190 9.14 -14.45 0.96
CA ARG A 190 8.17 -15.53 1.19
C ARG A 190 7.15 -15.63 0.06
N GLU A 191 6.66 -14.50 -0.45
CA GLU A 191 5.70 -14.52 -1.55
C GLU A 191 6.34 -15.06 -2.83
N TYR A 192 7.55 -14.62 -3.16
CA TYR A 192 8.30 -15.16 -4.29
C TYR A 192 8.70 -16.64 -4.07
N GLY A 193 8.93 -17.05 -2.83
CA GLY A 193 9.19 -18.45 -2.47
C GLY A 193 8.06 -19.41 -2.81
N SER A 194 6.85 -18.94 -3.06
CA SER A 194 5.75 -19.76 -3.61
C SER A 194 5.91 -20.05 -5.10
N VAL A 195 6.74 -19.27 -5.80
CA VAL A 195 7.07 -19.42 -7.22
C VAL A 195 8.39 -20.18 -7.39
N ASN A 196 9.41 -19.73 -6.67
CA ASN A 196 10.76 -20.34 -6.74
C ASN A 196 11.37 -20.50 -5.35
N PRO A 197 11.02 -21.57 -4.62
CA PRO A 197 11.51 -21.80 -3.27
C PRO A 197 13.02 -22.01 -3.23
N THR A 198 13.60 -22.66 -4.25
CA THR A 198 15.05 -22.94 -4.32
C THR A 198 15.85 -21.65 -4.41
N ALA A 199 15.44 -20.69 -5.23
CA ALA A 199 16.12 -19.40 -5.36
C ALA A 199 16.08 -18.62 -4.04
N VAL A 200 14.92 -18.60 -3.35
CA VAL A 200 14.78 -17.92 -2.06
C VAL A 200 15.64 -18.59 -0.99
N LEU A 201 15.63 -19.93 -0.88
CA LEU A 201 16.48 -20.66 0.09
C LEU A 201 17.97 -20.41 -0.17
N HIS A 202 18.39 -20.46 -1.43
CA HIS A 202 19.77 -20.14 -1.80
C HIS A 202 20.17 -18.74 -1.34
N TYR A 203 19.36 -17.73 -1.67
CA TYR A 203 19.61 -16.35 -1.27
C TYR A 203 19.65 -16.19 0.25
N VAL A 204 18.65 -16.69 0.98
CA VAL A 204 18.55 -16.56 2.44
C VAL A 204 19.70 -17.25 3.17
N ASN A 205 20.27 -18.33 2.61
CA ASN A 205 21.40 -19.04 3.20
C ASN A 205 22.77 -18.41 2.83
N SER A 206 22.83 -17.70 1.71
CA SER A 206 24.08 -17.04 1.25
C SER A 206 24.21 -15.59 1.74
N THR A 207 23.16 -15.01 2.32
CA THR A 207 23.17 -13.62 2.80
C THR A 207 22.91 -13.52 4.31
N ASN A 208 23.44 -12.45 4.93
CA ASN A 208 23.28 -12.21 6.37
C ASN A 208 22.05 -11.32 6.64
N LEU A 209 20.84 -11.88 6.44
CA LEU A 209 19.59 -11.23 6.80
C LEU A 209 19.40 -11.17 8.33
N LYS A 210 18.73 -10.12 8.80
CA LYS A 210 18.25 -10.06 10.20
C LYS A 210 17.38 -11.28 10.52
N PRO A 211 17.39 -11.78 11.78
CA PRO A 211 16.66 -12.98 12.18
C PRO A 211 15.17 -12.95 11.83
N LEU A 212 14.52 -11.79 12.01
CA LEU A 212 13.09 -11.61 11.67
C LEU A 212 12.85 -11.77 10.17
N SER A 213 13.68 -11.12 9.33
CA SER A 213 13.56 -11.23 7.87
C SER A 213 13.76 -12.66 7.41
N LYS A 214 14.81 -13.34 7.91
CA LYS A 214 15.09 -14.74 7.59
C LYS A 214 13.92 -15.66 7.97
N LYS A 215 13.43 -15.58 9.22
CA LYS A 215 12.30 -16.37 9.72
C LYS A 215 11.04 -16.19 8.87
N GLU A 216 10.73 -14.93 8.51
CA GLU A 216 9.53 -14.63 7.71
C GLU A 216 9.67 -15.10 6.26
N ALA A 217 10.87 -15.02 5.67
CA ALA A 217 11.12 -15.42 4.28
C ALA A 217 10.88 -16.92 4.04
N ILE A 218 11.33 -17.75 4.96
CA ILE A 218 11.31 -19.23 4.79
C ILE A 218 10.07 -19.91 5.40
N ARG A 219 9.21 -19.16 6.12
CA ARG A 219 8.10 -19.72 6.94
C ARG A 219 7.13 -20.64 6.20
N LYS A 220 7.06 -20.56 4.88
CA LYS A 220 6.18 -21.42 4.04
C LYS A 220 6.95 -22.36 3.12
N ILE A 221 8.27 -22.37 3.22
CA ILE A 221 9.15 -23.19 2.38
C ILE A 221 9.66 -24.38 3.18
N ILE A 222 9.81 -24.17 4.50
CA ILE A 222 10.27 -25.18 5.46
C ILE A 222 9.20 -25.45 6.49
#